data_eb8f28dfa52e35401373a93c08644658
#
_entry.id   eb8f28dfa52e35401373a93c08644658
#
_cell.length_a   1.000
_cell.length_b   1.000
_cell.length_c   1.000
_cell.angle_alpha   90.00
_cell.angle_beta   90.00
_cell.angle_gamma   90.00
#
_symmetry.space_group_name_H-M   'P 1'
#
loop_
_entity.id
_entity.type
_entity.pdbx_description
1 polymer ?
#
loop_
_entity_poly.entity_id
_entity_poly.type
_entity_poly.pdbx_seq_one_letter_code
_entity_poly.pdbx_strand_id
1 'polypeptide(L)'
;MAEVITVSALNRYVKSLFDANDRLFDLALRGEVANFVQNARSGHCYFTLRDEQASVKAVMFRSDARRLAFRPEEGMRVVVRCRATLYERDGAFQLYVNEMFPDGIGAAQLALEQLKARLEQEGLFDAAHKKPLPQYPRCIGLVTSKTGAALQDIRNVIGRRWPGIRLLLCPVMVQGFEAAPQIAAAIRTLDRSGRADVIIVARGGGSREDLWVFNAEVIARAAFACKTPLISAIGHEIDYTILDFVADRRAPTPSAAAELAVPDREEQWNILQNLQQNISENMQKRLKLCYNELEQYNLALERKPAHHIWKRDFDQLEQAGQTLQIQIQRRMQAANMQLEHAAALTASLSPYRVLARGYAMITTGRGQILPADQLEPDKTIYIRSASRRAKCRVEAVEEIDESTQKL
;
A
#
# COMPACT_ATOMS: atom_id res chain seq x y z
N MET A 1 23.19 63.84 -20.13
CA MET A 1 23.93 63.85 -18.85
C MET A 1 23.66 62.55 -18.16
N ALA A 2 24.70 61.89 -17.67
CA ALA A 2 24.51 60.65 -16.91
C ALA A 2 23.85 61.02 -15.59
N GLU A 3 22.76 60.33 -15.23
CA GLU A 3 22.06 60.51 -13.95
C GLU A 3 22.94 59.95 -12.82
N VAL A 4 23.18 60.74 -11.78
CA VAL A 4 23.99 60.32 -10.63
C VAL A 4 23.10 59.54 -9.68
N ILE A 5 23.33 58.22 -9.58
CA ILE A 5 22.59 57.33 -8.69
C ILE A 5 23.50 56.87 -7.54
N THR A 6 22.89 56.52 -6.40
CA THR A 6 23.61 55.98 -5.27
C THR A 6 23.97 54.48 -5.47
N VAL A 7 24.99 53.96 -4.80
CA VAL A 7 25.34 52.55 -4.84
C VAL A 7 24.18 51.68 -4.43
N SER A 8 23.40 52.09 -3.41
CA SER A 8 22.21 51.35 -2.98
C SER A 8 21.12 51.33 -4.06
N ALA A 9 20.95 52.43 -4.81
CA ALA A 9 19.98 52.48 -5.92
C ALA A 9 20.41 51.59 -7.06
N LEU A 10 21.71 51.53 -7.38
CA LEU A 10 22.29 50.63 -8.37
C LEU A 10 22.09 49.17 -7.98
N ASN A 11 22.45 48.77 -6.75
CA ASN A 11 22.30 47.41 -6.28
C ASN A 11 20.82 46.96 -6.28
N ARG A 12 19.91 47.84 -5.90
CA ARG A 12 18.45 47.56 -5.94
C ARG A 12 17.98 47.39 -7.37
N TYR A 13 18.44 48.21 -8.28
CA TYR A 13 18.10 48.08 -9.70
C TYR A 13 18.61 46.77 -10.29
N VAL A 14 19.88 46.44 -10.06
CA VAL A 14 20.43 45.18 -10.55
C VAL A 14 19.69 43.98 -9.94
N LYS A 15 19.36 44.03 -8.65
CA LYS A 15 18.55 42.97 -8.02
C LYS A 15 17.19 42.83 -8.67
N SER A 16 16.52 43.95 -8.99
CA SER A 16 15.21 43.88 -9.65
C SER A 16 15.28 43.24 -11.03
N LEU A 17 16.41 43.35 -11.75
CA LEU A 17 16.63 42.66 -13.02
C LEU A 17 16.75 41.13 -12.84
N PHE A 18 17.39 40.70 -11.76
CA PHE A 18 17.42 39.27 -11.41
C PHE A 18 16.03 38.75 -11.04
N ASP A 19 15.30 39.49 -10.21
CA ASP A 19 13.98 39.08 -9.70
C ASP A 19 12.92 39.09 -10.81
N ALA A 20 13.11 39.92 -11.87
CA ALA A 20 12.22 39.99 -13.04
C ALA A 20 12.49 38.90 -14.10
N ASN A 21 13.55 38.12 -13.95
CA ASN A 21 13.92 37.10 -14.93
C ASN A 21 13.55 35.71 -14.46
N ASP A 22 12.46 35.16 -15.01
CA ASP A 22 11.93 33.84 -14.65
C ASP A 22 12.98 32.72 -14.79
N ARG A 23 13.92 32.84 -15.72
CA ARG A 23 14.99 31.87 -15.92
C ARG A 23 15.98 31.84 -14.75
N LEU A 24 16.09 32.89 -13.98
CA LEU A 24 17.00 33.01 -12.84
C LEU A 24 16.32 32.69 -11.51
N PHE A 25 15.00 32.55 -11.54
CA PHE A 25 14.21 32.31 -10.34
C PHE A 25 14.21 30.82 -9.91
N ASP A 26 14.29 29.88 -10.86
CA ASP A 26 14.31 28.44 -10.60
C ASP A 26 15.36 27.78 -11.49
N LEU A 27 16.57 27.68 -10.96
CA LEU A 27 17.75 27.12 -11.65
C LEU A 27 18.12 25.78 -11.04
N ALA A 28 18.47 24.83 -11.87
CA ALA A 28 19.20 23.62 -11.49
C ALA A 28 20.66 23.77 -11.90
N LEU A 29 21.58 23.84 -10.93
CA LEU A 29 23.00 23.98 -11.15
C LEU A 29 23.76 22.79 -10.59
N ARG A 30 24.72 22.30 -11.37
CA ARG A 30 25.66 21.25 -10.98
C ARG A 30 26.98 21.88 -10.60
N GLY A 31 27.58 21.42 -9.52
CA GLY A 31 28.91 21.88 -9.11
C GLY A 31 29.45 21.12 -7.92
N GLU A 32 30.65 21.46 -7.52
CA GLU A 32 31.34 20.93 -6.35
C GLU A 32 31.20 21.92 -5.17
N VAL A 33 30.90 21.42 -3.99
CA VAL A 33 30.80 22.20 -2.77
C VAL A 33 32.21 22.53 -2.27
N ALA A 34 32.47 23.81 -2.06
CA ALA A 34 33.69 24.29 -1.44
C ALA A 34 33.38 25.30 -0.33
N ASN A 35 34.28 25.44 0.67
CA ASN A 35 34.17 26.37 1.77
C ASN A 35 32.83 26.25 2.53
N PHE A 36 32.38 25.04 2.80
CA PHE A 36 31.12 24.81 3.47
C PHE A 36 31.20 25.19 4.97
N VAL A 37 30.34 26.13 5.37
CA VAL A 37 30.23 26.57 6.75
C VAL A 37 28.78 26.67 7.16
N GLN A 38 28.42 25.95 8.21
CA GLN A 38 27.12 26.11 8.85
C GLN A 38 27.27 27.08 10.06
N ASN A 39 26.60 28.21 10.00
CA ASN A 39 26.63 29.20 11.08
C ASN A 39 25.85 28.66 12.29
N ALA A 40 26.52 28.49 13.42
CA ALA A 40 25.93 27.91 14.62
C ALA A 40 24.77 28.75 15.23
N ARG A 41 24.76 30.07 15.06
CA ARG A 41 23.71 30.96 15.60
C ARG A 41 22.47 31.01 14.70
N SER A 42 22.67 31.22 13.39
CA SER A 42 21.56 31.38 12.44
C SER A 42 21.07 30.06 11.89
N GLY A 43 21.92 29.02 11.86
CA GLY A 43 21.65 27.73 11.23
C GLY A 43 21.66 27.78 9.71
N HIS A 44 22.07 28.92 9.10
CA HIS A 44 22.25 29.04 7.66
C HIS A 44 23.55 28.37 7.22
N CYS A 45 23.52 27.75 6.03
CA CYS A 45 24.71 27.18 5.41
C CYS A 45 25.22 28.15 4.34
N TYR A 46 26.51 28.43 4.41
CA TYR A 46 27.24 29.24 3.43
C TYR A 46 28.27 28.36 2.77
N PHE A 47 28.32 28.37 1.45
CA PHE A 47 29.28 27.59 0.68
C PHE A 47 29.52 28.23 -0.67
N THR A 48 30.52 27.72 -1.38
CA THR A 48 30.81 28.09 -2.75
C THR A 48 30.47 26.90 -3.64
N LEU A 49 29.69 27.10 -4.68
CA LEU A 49 29.48 26.11 -5.72
C LEU A 49 30.49 26.41 -6.83
N ARG A 50 31.34 25.44 -7.19
CA ARG A 50 32.35 25.59 -8.22
C ARG A 50 32.25 24.51 -9.27
N ASP A 51 32.63 24.84 -10.48
CA ASP A 51 32.97 23.93 -11.56
C ASP A 51 34.44 24.12 -11.99
N GLU A 52 34.82 23.56 -13.13
CA GLU A 52 36.20 23.64 -13.63
C GLU A 52 36.64 25.08 -14.02
N GLN A 53 35.68 25.99 -14.29
CA GLN A 53 35.95 27.32 -14.86
C GLN A 53 35.44 28.46 -14.01
N ALA A 54 34.45 28.22 -13.13
CA ALA A 54 33.76 29.27 -12.40
C ALA A 54 33.38 28.86 -10.98
N SER A 55 33.13 29.87 -10.14
CA SER A 55 32.62 29.67 -8.80
C SER A 55 31.58 30.74 -8.45
N VAL A 56 30.59 30.36 -7.64
CA VAL A 56 29.55 31.27 -7.17
C VAL A 56 29.26 31.00 -5.68
N LYS A 57 29.08 32.09 -4.92
CA LYS A 57 28.66 31.98 -3.51
C LYS A 57 27.24 31.51 -3.41
N ALA A 58 26.96 30.62 -2.48
CA ALA A 58 25.66 30.05 -2.25
C ALA A 58 25.28 30.14 -0.77
N VAL A 59 24.03 30.41 -0.53
CA VAL A 59 23.43 30.47 0.82
C VAL A 59 22.20 29.57 0.83
N MET A 60 22.16 28.66 1.79
CA MET A 60 20.97 27.86 2.08
C MET A 60 20.43 28.26 3.45
N PHE A 61 19.16 28.69 3.47
CA PHE A 61 18.55 29.11 4.72
C PHE A 61 18.26 27.94 5.65
N ARG A 62 18.15 28.22 6.96
CA ARG A 62 17.91 27.20 7.99
C ARG A 62 16.70 26.33 7.72
N SER A 63 15.62 26.88 7.16
CA SER A 63 14.41 26.15 6.79
C SER A 63 14.71 25.01 5.83
N ASP A 64 15.56 25.29 4.84
CA ASP A 64 15.88 24.39 3.75
C ASP A 64 17.02 23.47 4.14
N ALA A 65 18.02 23.98 4.87
CA ALA A 65 19.12 23.20 5.42
C ALA A 65 18.65 22.07 6.37
N ARG A 66 17.57 22.28 7.11
CA ARG A 66 16.96 21.25 7.96
C ARG A 66 16.29 20.13 7.20
N ARG A 67 15.97 20.35 5.94
CA ARG A 67 15.33 19.36 5.06
C ARG A 67 16.34 18.50 4.31
N LEU A 68 17.64 18.83 4.41
CA LEU A 68 18.68 18.04 3.76
C LEU A 68 18.73 16.62 4.36
N ALA A 69 18.67 15.64 3.46
CA ALA A 69 18.78 14.23 3.82
C ALA A 69 20.21 13.81 4.20
N PHE A 70 21.21 14.64 3.86
CA PHE A 70 22.62 14.37 4.08
C PHE A 70 23.36 15.63 4.56
N ARG A 71 24.54 15.45 5.11
CA ARG A 71 25.41 16.56 5.47
C ARG A 71 26.36 16.87 4.30
N PRO A 72 26.30 18.07 3.70
CA PRO A 72 27.23 18.43 2.64
C PRO A 72 28.67 18.50 3.20
N GLU A 73 29.60 17.94 2.46
CA GLU A 73 31.02 17.94 2.76
C GLU A 73 31.80 18.64 1.65
N GLU A 74 32.98 19.14 1.99
CA GLU A 74 33.86 19.79 1.05
C GLU A 74 34.33 18.83 -0.04
N GLY A 75 34.30 19.26 -1.30
CA GLY A 75 34.62 18.41 -2.45
C GLY A 75 33.47 17.55 -2.97
N MET A 76 32.30 17.59 -2.31
CA MET A 76 31.16 16.82 -2.76
C MET A 76 30.53 17.44 -4.02
N ARG A 77 30.30 16.62 -5.05
CA ARG A 77 29.53 17.04 -6.23
C ARG A 77 28.04 17.01 -5.92
N VAL A 78 27.37 18.12 -6.26
CA VAL A 78 25.93 18.28 -5.97
C VAL A 78 25.20 18.91 -7.17
N VAL A 79 23.93 18.64 -7.26
CA VAL A 79 22.96 19.40 -8.03
C VAL A 79 22.12 20.20 -7.05
N VAL A 80 22.10 21.51 -7.23
CA VAL A 80 21.31 22.41 -6.38
C VAL A 80 20.17 23.04 -7.16
N ARG A 81 19.00 23.13 -6.56
CA ARG A 81 17.89 23.95 -7.03
C ARG A 81 17.95 25.29 -6.32
N CYS A 82 18.06 26.36 -7.06
CA CYS A 82 18.35 27.66 -6.50
C CYS A 82 17.79 28.80 -7.33
N ARG A 83 17.78 29.98 -6.76
CA ARG A 83 17.60 31.24 -7.49
C ARG A 83 18.85 32.07 -7.43
N ALA A 84 19.19 32.70 -8.56
CA ALA A 84 20.27 33.68 -8.61
C ALA A 84 19.77 35.04 -8.12
N THR A 85 20.55 35.70 -7.29
CA THR A 85 20.19 37.01 -6.73
C THR A 85 21.42 37.85 -6.40
N LEU A 86 21.20 39.14 -6.12
CA LEU A 86 22.21 40.05 -5.61
C LEU A 86 21.92 40.38 -4.14
N TYR A 87 22.91 40.26 -3.30
CA TYR A 87 22.80 40.73 -1.91
C TYR A 87 22.99 42.25 -1.86
N GLU A 88 21.93 43.00 -1.58
CA GLU A 88 21.87 44.46 -1.75
C GLU A 88 22.95 45.23 -0.98
N ARG A 89 23.33 44.75 0.23
CA ARG A 89 24.28 45.48 1.10
C ARG A 89 25.68 45.52 0.52
N ASP A 90 26.12 44.39 -0.07
CA ASP A 90 27.52 44.23 -0.52
C ASP A 90 27.60 44.23 -2.06
N GLY A 91 26.46 44.22 -2.73
CA GLY A 91 26.41 44.07 -4.20
C GLY A 91 26.92 42.69 -4.67
N ALA A 92 26.99 41.71 -3.78
CA ALA A 92 27.53 40.41 -4.10
C ALA A 92 26.50 39.52 -4.83
N PHE A 93 26.90 38.99 -5.99
CA PHE A 93 26.15 37.97 -6.69
C PHE A 93 26.18 36.66 -5.89
N GLN A 94 25.04 36.03 -5.64
CA GLN A 94 24.95 34.80 -4.88
C GLN A 94 23.72 33.99 -5.26
N LEU A 95 23.75 32.70 -4.94
CA LEU A 95 22.64 31.76 -5.09
C LEU A 95 21.90 31.58 -3.76
N TYR A 96 20.58 31.62 -3.79
CA TYR A 96 19.75 31.13 -2.70
C TYR A 96 19.31 29.72 -3.04
N VAL A 97 19.86 28.75 -2.32
CA VAL A 97 19.63 27.31 -2.55
C VAL A 97 18.47 26.83 -1.72
N ASN A 98 17.48 26.26 -2.38
CA ASN A 98 16.28 25.71 -1.75
C ASN A 98 16.43 24.20 -1.53
N GLU A 99 17.06 23.49 -2.48
CA GLU A 99 17.25 22.05 -2.45
C GLU A 99 18.67 21.70 -2.91
N MET A 100 19.22 20.61 -2.38
CA MET A 100 20.53 20.08 -2.75
C MET A 100 20.48 18.56 -2.81
N PHE A 101 21.01 18.02 -3.89
CA PHE A 101 21.07 16.59 -4.15
C PHE A 101 22.50 16.17 -4.43
N PRO A 102 22.96 15.01 -3.95
CA PRO A 102 24.28 14.51 -4.31
C PRO A 102 24.35 14.22 -5.81
N ASP A 103 25.46 14.60 -6.46
CA ASP A 103 25.72 14.33 -7.88
C ASP A 103 26.88 13.34 -8.01
N GLY A 104 26.63 12.26 -8.74
CA GLY A 104 27.56 11.15 -8.90
C GLY A 104 27.39 10.01 -7.90
N ILE A 105 27.77 8.81 -8.35
CA ILE A 105 27.51 7.54 -7.64
C ILE A 105 28.13 7.54 -6.23
N GLY A 106 29.35 8.07 -6.07
CA GLY A 106 30.06 8.07 -4.77
C GLY A 106 29.43 9.01 -3.74
N ALA A 107 29.07 10.25 -4.14
CA ALA A 107 28.44 11.21 -3.25
C ALA A 107 27.01 10.76 -2.83
N ALA A 108 26.29 10.20 -3.77
CA ALA A 108 24.97 9.63 -3.51
C ALA A 108 25.06 8.44 -2.55
N GLN A 109 26.05 7.56 -2.74
CA GLN A 109 26.26 6.41 -1.87
C GLN A 109 26.60 6.84 -0.42
N LEU A 110 27.50 7.78 -0.26
CA LEU A 110 27.86 8.32 1.06
C LEU A 110 26.67 8.96 1.77
N ALA A 111 25.90 9.77 1.07
CA ALA A 111 24.68 10.38 1.59
C ALA A 111 23.63 9.32 2.02
N LEU A 112 23.49 8.25 1.26
CA LEU A 112 22.61 7.14 1.59
C LEU A 112 23.07 6.42 2.87
N GLU A 113 24.37 6.16 3.00
CA GLU A 113 24.95 5.51 4.19
C GLU A 113 24.77 6.37 5.45
N GLN A 114 25.01 7.68 5.35
CA GLN A 114 24.77 8.62 6.44
C GLN A 114 23.29 8.64 6.85
N LEU A 115 22.39 8.72 5.87
CA LEU A 115 20.95 8.71 6.13
C LEU A 115 20.50 7.38 6.76
N LYS A 116 20.99 6.25 6.23
CA LYS A 116 20.70 4.92 6.77
C LYS A 116 21.15 4.81 8.22
N ALA A 117 22.40 5.17 8.54
CA ALA A 117 22.91 5.12 9.89
C ALA A 117 22.11 5.99 10.88
N ARG A 118 21.67 7.18 10.44
CA ARG A 118 20.83 8.07 11.26
C ARG A 118 19.46 7.47 11.53
N LEU A 119 18.77 6.96 10.51
CA LEU A 119 17.44 6.37 10.66
C LEU A 119 17.48 5.06 11.46
N GLU A 120 18.56 4.31 11.37
CA GLU A 120 18.81 3.13 12.19
C GLU A 120 18.98 3.49 13.67
N GLN A 121 19.75 4.54 13.99
CA GLN A 121 19.89 5.05 15.36
C GLN A 121 18.56 5.59 15.92
N GLU A 122 17.69 6.14 15.08
CA GLU A 122 16.34 6.56 15.44
C GLU A 122 15.37 5.37 15.62
N GLY A 123 15.79 4.13 15.30
CA GLY A 123 14.99 2.92 15.46
C GLY A 123 13.96 2.65 14.35
N LEU A 124 14.04 3.34 13.20
CA LEU A 124 13.07 3.17 12.13
C LEU A 124 13.13 1.78 11.46
N PHE A 125 14.22 1.05 11.62
CA PHE A 125 14.43 -0.28 11.03
C PHE A 125 14.17 -1.42 12.01
N ASP A 126 13.77 -1.10 13.25
CA ASP A 126 13.59 -2.10 14.29
C ASP A 126 12.47 -3.09 13.91
N ALA A 127 12.79 -4.37 14.02
CA ALA A 127 11.85 -5.46 13.73
C ALA A 127 10.63 -5.45 14.66
N ALA A 128 10.76 -4.85 15.86
CA ALA A 128 9.65 -4.72 16.80
C ALA A 128 8.49 -3.84 16.29
N HIS A 129 8.77 -2.91 15.38
CA HIS A 129 7.76 -2.06 14.77
C HIS A 129 7.06 -2.68 13.55
N LYS A 130 7.62 -3.78 13.01
CA LYS A 130 7.07 -4.40 11.80
C LYS A 130 5.79 -5.16 12.09
N LYS A 131 4.76 -4.82 11.35
CA LYS A 131 3.42 -5.38 11.48
C LYS A 131 3.27 -6.67 10.66
N PRO A 132 2.56 -7.68 11.17
CA PRO A 132 2.20 -8.85 10.38
C PRO A 132 1.21 -8.47 9.29
N LEU A 133 1.33 -9.13 8.13
CA LEU A 133 0.34 -9.00 7.07
C LEU A 133 -0.94 -9.74 7.45
N PRO A 134 -2.13 -9.21 7.15
CA PRO A 134 -3.39 -9.91 7.35
C PRO A 134 -3.48 -11.12 6.42
N GLN A 135 -3.95 -12.24 6.94
CA GLN A 135 -4.06 -13.49 6.17
C GLN A 135 -5.10 -13.39 5.05
N TYR A 136 -6.19 -12.65 5.27
CA TYR A 136 -7.30 -12.50 4.31
C TYR A 136 -7.66 -11.00 4.18
N PRO A 137 -6.89 -10.23 3.41
CA PRO A 137 -7.20 -8.82 3.19
C PRO A 137 -8.46 -8.67 2.32
N ARG A 138 -9.23 -7.63 2.57
CA ARG A 138 -10.42 -7.27 1.78
C ARG A 138 -10.15 -6.16 0.79
N CYS A 139 -9.16 -5.33 1.08
CA CYS A 139 -8.80 -4.20 0.26
C CYS A 139 -7.29 -3.95 0.32
N ILE A 140 -6.65 -3.82 -0.84
CA ILE A 140 -5.23 -3.48 -0.96
C ILE A 140 -5.11 -2.07 -1.49
N GLY A 141 -4.39 -1.22 -0.76
CA GLY A 141 -3.97 0.10 -1.21
C GLY A 141 -2.74 -0.02 -2.12
N LEU A 142 -2.76 0.66 -3.25
CA LEU A 142 -1.65 0.65 -4.20
C LEU A 142 -1.10 2.06 -4.36
N VAL A 143 0.20 2.24 -4.11
CA VAL A 143 0.94 3.48 -4.37
C VAL A 143 1.89 3.20 -5.52
N THR A 144 1.49 3.57 -6.72
CA THR A 144 2.24 3.35 -7.96
C THR A 144 1.73 4.28 -9.07
N SER A 145 2.37 4.26 -10.23
CA SER A 145 1.93 5.06 -11.37
C SER A 145 0.63 4.52 -11.98
N LYS A 146 -0.17 5.42 -12.53
CA LYS A 146 -1.50 5.08 -13.10
C LYS A 146 -1.43 4.13 -14.30
N THR A 147 -0.35 4.20 -15.08
CA THR A 147 -0.17 3.47 -16.35
C THR A 147 1.01 2.51 -16.33
N GLY A 148 1.66 2.33 -15.17
CA GLY A 148 2.88 1.53 -15.05
C GLY A 148 2.63 0.02 -15.15
N ALA A 149 3.66 -0.71 -15.63
CA ALA A 149 3.69 -2.17 -15.68
C ALA A 149 3.41 -2.79 -14.29
N ALA A 150 3.97 -2.20 -13.22
CA ALA A 150 3.75 -2.65 -11.85
C ALA A 150 2.27 -2.78 -11.45
N LEU A 151 1.45 -1.83 -11.88
CA LEU A 151 0.00 -1.89 -11.61
C LEU A 151 -0.66 -3.07 -12.34
N GLN A 152 -0.27 -3.32 -13.58
CA GLN A 152 -0.81 -4.44 -14.36
C GLN A 152 -0.36 -5.78 -13.79
N ASP A 153 0.91 -5.89 -13.41
CA ASP A 153 1.46 -7.09 -12.79
C ASP A 153 0.72 -7.44 -11.49
N ILE A 154 0.55 -6.46 -10.60
CA ILE A 154 -0.21 -6.64 -9.36
C ILE A 154 -1.66 -7.06 -9.65
N ARG A 155 -2.34 -6.40 -10.59
CA ARG A 155 -3.71 -6.74 -10.95
C ARG A 155 -3.85 -8.16 -11.51
N ASN A 156 -2.91 -8.57 -12.37
CA ASN A 156 -2.91 -9.89 -12.98
C ASN A 156 -2.71 -10.98 -11.94
N VAL A 157 -1.72 -10.80 -11.04
CA VAL A 157 -1.43 -11.77 -9.98
C VAL A 157 -2.60 -11.86 -9.00
N ILE A 158 -3.09 -10.74 -8.50
CA ILE A 158 -4.22 -10.72 -7.56
C ILE A 158 -5.50 -11.27 -8.20
N GLY A 159 -5.78 -10.90 -9.45
CA GLY A 159 -6.96 -11.40 -10.18
C GLY A 159 -6.96 -12.91 -10.35
N ARG A 160 -5.78 -13.53 -10.49
CA ARG A 160 -5.62 -14.98 -10.58
C ARG A 160 -5.68 -15.66 -9.20
N ARG A 161 -4.92 -15.13 -8.22
CA ARG A 161 -4.76 -15.78 -6.90
C ARG A 161 -5.93 -15.56 -5.97
N TRP A 162 -6.52 -14.36 -5.96
CA TRP A 162 -7.60 -13.99 -5.04
C TRP A 162 -8.61 -13.05 -5.71
N PRO A 163 -9.44 -13.56 -6.63
CA PRO A 163 -10.42 -12.76 -7.34
C PRO A 163 -11.46 -12.16 -6.38
N GLY A 164 -11.86 -10.92 -6.67
CA GLY A 164 -12.90 -10.23 -5.89
C GLY A 164 -12.38 -9.28 -4.80
N ILE A 165 -11.06 -9.26 -4.53
CA ILE A 165 -10.48 -8.26 -3.62
C ILE A 165 -10.54 -6.85 -4.24
N ARG A 166 -10.76 -5.84 -3.40
CA ARG A 166 -10.76 -4.45 -3.84
C ARG A 166 -9.35 -3.90 -3.90
N LEU A 167 -9.03 -3.20 -4.99
CA LEU A 167 -7.78 -2.48 -5.16
C LEU A 167 -8.07 -0.97 -5.11
N LEU A 168 -7.43 -0.28 -4.19
CA LEU A 168 -7.54 1.17 -4.02
C LEU A 168 -6.25 1.82 -4.52
N LEU A 169 -6.26 2.30 -5.77
CA LEU A 169 -5.12 2.96 -6.37
C LEU A 169 -5.02 4.42 -5.91
N CYS A 170 -3.86 4.79 -5.36
CA CYS A 170 -3.43 6.16 -5.17
C CYS A 170 -2.31 6.45 -6.20
N PRO A 171 -2.64 7.07 -7.35
CA PRO A 171 -1.68 7.26 -8.42
C PRO A 171 -0.67 8.34 -8.05
N VAL A 172 0.61 8.02 -8.21
CA VAL A 172 1.73 8.92 -7.93
C VAL A 172 2.78 8.84 -9.02
N MET A 173 3.64 9.85 -9.12
CA MET A 173 4.90 9.72 -9.85
C MET A 173 5.84 8.82 -9.06
N VAL A 174 6.51 7.90 -9.75
CA VAL A 174 7.46 6.94 -9.16
C VAL A 174 8.90 7.24 -9.53
N GLN A 175 9.15 8.38 -10.18
CA GLN A 175 10.45 8.89 -10.59
C GLN A 175 10.42 10.42 -10.65
N GLY A 176 11.58 11.06 -10.57
CA GLY A 176 11.71 12.52 -10.57
C GLY A 176 11.62 13.14 -9.17
N PHE A 177 12.01 14.41 -9.07
CA PHE A 177 12.18 15.11 -7.78
C PHE A 177 10.87 15.29 -6.98
N GLU A 178 9.74 15.39 -7.67
CA GLU A 178 8.44 15.57 -7.02
C GLU A 178 7.79 14.25 -6.56
N ALA A 179 8.37 13.11 -6.89
CA ALA A 179 7.77 11.82 -6.57
C ALA A 179 7.80 11.53 -5.05
N ALA A 180 8.87 11.87 -4.34
CA ALA A 180 9.00 11.55 -2.92
C ALA A 180 7.89 12.16 -2.03
N PRO A 181 7.57 13.46 -2.11
CA PRO A 181 6.46 14.03 -1.36
C PRO A 181 5.10 13.45 -1.77
N GLN A 182 4.88 13.11 -3.06
CA GLN A 182 3.65 12.48 -3.53
C GLN A 182 3.47 11.07 -2.96
N ILE A 183 4.52 10.26 -2.97
CA ILE A 183 4.51 8.91 -2.40
C ILE A 183 4.21 8.96 -0.90
N ALA A 184 4.89 9.82 -0.16
CA ALA A 184 4.66 10.00 1.27
C ALA A 184 3.22 10.50 1.58
N ALA A 185 2.68 11.38 0.75
CA ALA A 185 1.30 11.85 0.88
C ALA A 185 0.30 10.73 0.57
N ALA A 186 0.57 9.91 -0.46
CA ALA A 186 -0.26 8.77 -0.85
C ALA A 186 -0.31 7.70 0.26
N ILE A 187 0.83 7.35 0.86
CA ILE A 187 0.88 6.43 2.00
C ILE A 187 0.00 6.95 3.14
N ARG A 188 0.18 8.22 3.53
CA ARG A 188 -0.62 8.85 4.59
C ARG A 188 -2.10 8.90 4.26
N THR A 189 -2.47 9.14 3.01
CA THR A 189 -3.87 9.21 2.55
C THR A 189 -4.53 7.84 2.64
N LEU A 190 -3.85 6.78 2.18
CA LEU A 190 -4.35 5.42 2.26
C LEU A 190 -4.50 4.96 3.71
N ASP A 191 -3.50 5.23 4.56
CA ASP A 191 -3.53 4.88 5.97
C ASP A 191 -4.68 5.59 6.72
N ARG A 192 -4.81 6.90 6.55
CA ARG A 192 -5.88 7.70 7.17
C ARG A 192 -7.28 7.28 6.70
N SER A 193 -7.39 6.78 5.48
CA SER A 193 -8.69 6.32 4.95
C SER A 193 -9.25 5.12 5.71
N GLY A 194 -8.39 4.32 6.35
CA GLY A 194 -8.76 3.07 7.04
C GLY A 194 -9.40 2.03 6.13
N ARG A 195 -9.35 2.21 4.81
CA ARG A 195 -10.01 1.35 3.82
C ARG A 195 -9.13 0.23 3.31
N ALA A 196 -7.81 0.40 3.39
CA ALA A 196 -6.83 -0.57 2.96
C ALA A 196 -6.37 -1.42 4.14
N ASP A 197 -6.36 -2.74 3.99
CA ASP A 197 -5.85 -3.68 4.98
C ASP A 197 -4.33 -3.89 4.82
N VAL A 198 -3.80 -3.66 3.61
CA VAL A 198 -2.38 -3.69 3.26
C VAL A 198 -2.11 -2.60 2.24
N ILE A 199 -0.97 -1.94 2.34
CA ILE A 199 -0.51 -0.97 1.35
C ILE A 199 0.70 -1.56 0.62
N ILE A 200 0.68 -1.53 -0.71
CA ILE A 200 1.82 -1.91 -1.56
C ILE A 200 2.34 -0.63 -2.22
N VAL A 201 3.61 -0.33 -1.97
CA VAL A 201 4.34 0.70 -2.70
C VAL A 201 5.15 0.01 -3.77
N ALA A 202 4.78 0.22 -5.03
CA ALA A 202 5.37 -0.52 -6.13
C ALA A 202 5.90 0.39 -7.23
N ARG A 203 7.02 -0.03 -7.81
CA ARG A 203 7.59 0.54 -9.02
C ARG A 203 7.82 -0.55 -10.05
N GLY A 204 7.55 -0.24 -11.32
CA GLY A 204 7.94 -1.08 -12.46
C GLY A 204 9.43 -0.98 -12.77
N GLY A 205 9.90 -1.69 -13.77
CA GLY A 205 11.28 -1.61 -14.25
C GLY A 205 11.70 -0.18 -14.61
N GLY A 206 13.00 0.10 -14.54
CA GLY A 206 13.61 1.38 -14.83
C GLY A 206 15.07 1.40 -14.37
N SER A 207 15.76 2.53 -14.54
CA SER A 207 17.18 2.67 -14.16
C SER A 207 17.37 2.64 -12.64
N ARG A 208 18.59 2.35 -12.20
CA ARG A 208 19.01 2.44 -10.78
C ARG A 208 18.83 3.85 -10.21
N GLU A 209 19.04 4.85 -11.04
CA GLU A 209 18.91 6.25 -10.67
C GLU A 209 17.48 6.61 -10.27
N ASP A 210 16.49 6.00 -10.90
CA ASP A 210 15.08 6.21 -10.57
C ASP A 210 14.67 5.57 -9.22
N LEU A 211 15.45 4.60 -8.68
CA LEU A 211 15.21 4.01 -7.36
C LEU A 211 15.57 5.00 -6.23
N TRP A 212 16.38 6.01 -6.55
CA TRP A 212 16.87 6.96 -5.56
C TRP A 212 15.76 7.69 -4.81
N VAL A 213 14.64 7.93 -5.47
CA VAL A 213 13.47 8.58 -4.86
C VAL A 213 13.00 7.87 -3.59
N PHE A 214 13.07 6.55 -3.55
CA PHE A 214 12.62 5.73 -2.41
C PHE A 214 13.60 5.70 -1.24
N ASN A 215 14.76 6.36 -1.38
CA ASN A 215 15.68 6.64 -0.29
C ASN A 215 15.35 7.95 0.45
N ALA A 216 14.31 8.69 0.03
CA ALA A 216 13.95 9.93 0.67
C ALA A 216 13.40 9.72 2.09
N GLU A 217 13.93 10.47 3.05
CA GLU A 217 13.56 10.41 4.46
C GLU A 217 12.04 10.64 4.67
N VAL A 218 11.42 11.49 3.86
CA VAL A 218 9.99 11.80 3.95
C VAL A 218 9.12 10.56 3.71
N ILE A 219 9.55 9.65 2.83
CA ILE A 219 8.88 8.39 2.55
C ILE A 219 9.10 7.42 3.73
N ALA A 220 10.34 7.29 4.20
CA ALA A 220 10.68 6.45 5.34
C ALA A 220 9.84 6.81 6.59
N ARG A 221 9.77 8.09 6.92
CA ARG A 221 8.95 8.57 8.05
C ARG A 221 7.45 8.36 7.83
N ALA A 222 6.96 8.49 6.60
CA ALA A 222 5.57 8.22 6.28
C ALA A 222 5.24 6.73 6.41
N ALA A 223 6.13 5.85 5.97
CA ALA A 223 6.00 4.40 6.11
C ALA A 223 6.05 3.96 7.58
N PHE A 224 6.99 4.50 8.36
CA PHE A 224 7.12 4.20 9.78
C PHE A 224 5.89 4.62 10.59
N ALA A 225 5.34 5.80 10.32
CA ALA A 225 4.15 6.31 10.98
C ALA A 225 2.85 5.63 10.52
N CYS A 226 2.89 4.85 9.44
CA CYS A 226 1.74 4.16 8.89
C CYS A 226 1.28 3.05 9.84
N LYS A 227 -0.02 2.98 10.13
CA LYS A 227 -0.63 1.93 10.97
C LYS A 227 -0.97 0.69 10.15
N THR A 228 -1.31 0.88 8.88
CA THR A 228 -1.61 -0.19 7.94
C THR A 228 -0.32 -0.91 7.53
N PRO A 229 -0.26 -2.25 7.53
CA PRO A 229 0.91 -2.99 7.05
C PRO A 229 1.31 -2.57 5.63
N LEU A 230 2.61 -2.35 5.42
CA LEU A 230 3.16 -1.83 4.18
C LEU A 230 4.16 -2.81 3.57
N ILE A 231 3.96 -3.10 2.28
CA ILE A 231 4.88 -3.91 1.47
C ILE A 231 5.63 -2.98 0.51
N SER A 232 6.95 -3.04 0.52
CA SER A 232 7.80 -2.39 -0.48
C SER A 232 8.07 -3.36 -1.63
N ALA A 233 7.84 -2.91 -2.87
CA ALA A 233 8.05 -3.66 -4.10
C ALA A 233 8.74 -2.78 -5.15
N ILE A 234 9.94 -2.31 -4.85
CA ILE A 234 10.62 -1.26 -5.59
C ILE A 234 11.84 -1.78 -6.31
N GLY A 235 12.72 -2.50 -5.62
CA GLY A 235 14.00 -2.96 -6.12
C GLY A 235 14.07 -4.45 -6.34
N HIS A 236 14.93 -4.89 -7.29
CA HIS A 236 15.30 -6.30 -7.46
C HIS A 236 16.14 -6.80 -6.27
N GLU A 237 16.51 -8.07 -6.25
CA GLU A 237 17.17 -8.73 -5.11
C GLU A 237 18.40 -8.00 -4.57
N ILE A 238 19.16 -7.30 -5.41
CA ILE A 238 20.43 -6.66 -5.08
C ILE A 238 20.26 -5.19 -4.63
N ASP A 239 19.22 -4.50 -5.08
CA ASP A 239 19.04 -3.07 -4.86
C ASP A 239 18.08 -2.80 -3.68
N TYR A 240 18.65 -2.44 -2.53
CA TYR A 240 17.87 -2.08 -1.34
C TYR A 240 17.70 -0.56 -1.25
N THR A 241 16.49 -0.14 -0.99
CA THR A 241 16.16 1.25 -0.67
C THR A 241 15.87 1.42 0.82
N ILE A 242 15.91 2.67 1.32
CA ILE A 242 15.54 2.96 2.72
C ILE A 242 14.10 2.51 3.00
N LEU A 243 13.18 2.66 2.04
CA LEU A 243 11.82 2.17 2.23
C LEU A 243 11.76 0.65 2.45
N ASP A 244 12.64 -0.12 1.82
CA ASP A 244 12.69 -1.58 2.01
C ASP A 244 13.07 -1.97 3.45
N PHE A 245 13.91 -1.17 4.13
CA PHE A 245 14.28 -1.40 5.52
C PHE A 245 13.14 -1.03 6.48
N VAL A 246 12.40 0.04 6.20
CA VAL A 246 11.30 0.53 7.03
C VAL A 246 10.01 -0.26 6.82
N ALA A 247 9.75 -0.75 5.63
CA ALA A 247 8.55 -1.50 5.30
C ALA A 247 8.38 -2.75 6.17
N ASP A 248 7.14 -3.12 6.45
CA ASP A 248 6.82 -4.32 7.22
C ASP A 248 7.26 -5.59 6.49
N ARG A 249 7.13 -5.60 5.15
CA ARG A 249 7.65 -6.65 4.27
C ARG A 249 8.25 -6.05 3.01
N ARG A 250 9.27 -6.72 2.50
CA ARG A 250 9.89 -6.44 1.21
C ARG A 250 9.54 -7.52 0.21
N ALA A 251 9.28 -7.13 -1.02
CA ALA A 251 9.15 -8.02 -2.16
C ALA A 251 10.13 -7.58 -3.27
N PRO A 252 10.77 -8.52 -3.97
CA PRO A 252 11.72 -8.18 -5.04
C PRO A 252 11.05 -7.65 -6.31
N THR A 253 9.75 -7.86 -6.47
CA THR A 253 8.97 -7.43 -7.64
C THR A 253 7.54 -7.06 -7.24
N PRO A 254 6.83 -6.25 -8.04
CA PRO A 254 5.41 -5.97 -7.85
C PRO A 254 4.55 -7.24 -7.83
N SER A 255 4.89 -8.24 -8.66
CA SER A 255 4.22 -9.54 -8.69
C SER A 255 4.41 -10.31 -7.38
N ALA A 256 5.64 -10.36 -6.86
CA ALA A 256 5.92 -10.99 -5.58
C ALA A 256 5.22 -10.29 -4.40
N ALA A 257 5.12 -8.96 -4.45
CA ALA A 257 4.34 -8.21 -3.45
C ALA A 257 2.85 -8.56 -3.47
N ALA A 258 2.30 -8.73 -4.66
CA ALA A 258 0.93 -9.18 -4.83
C ALA A 258 0.71 -10.59 -4.28
N GLU A 259 1.68 -11.50 -4.48
CA GLU A 259 1.64 -12.85 -3.92
C GLU A 259 1.73 -12.86 -2.39
N LEU A 260 2.59 -12.03 -1.82
CA LEU A 260 2.70 -11.86 -0.36
C LEU A 260 1.44 -11.26 0.27
N ALA A 261 0.75 -10.40 -0.48
CA ALA A 261 -0.41 -9.67 0.03
C ALA A 261 -1.68 -10.51 0.06
N VAL A 262 -1.80 -11.58 -0.73
CA VAL A 262 -3.01 -12.41 -0.81
C VAL A 262 -2.68 -13.88 -0.71
N PRO A 263 -3.56 -14.68 -0.09
CA PRO A 263 -3.39 -16.14 -0.07
C PRO A 263 -3.59 -16.72 -1.47
N ASP A 264 -3.23 -17.99 -1.62
CA ASP A 264 -3.55 -18.75 -2.83
C ASP A 264 -4.92 -19.41 -2.72
N ARG A 265 -5.81 -19.09 -3.66
CA ARG A 265 -7.17 -19.62 -3.68
C ARG A 265 -7.20 -21.14 -3.81
N GLU A 266 -6.34 -21.71 -4.65
CA GLU A 266 -6.30 -23.14 -4.88
C GLU A 266 -5.82 -23.88 -3.64
N GLU A 267 -4.80 -23.34 -2.97
CA GLU A 267 -4.30 -23.88 -1.70
C GLU A 267 -5.39 -23.85 -0.62
N GLN A 268 -6.09 -22.71 -0.48
CA GLN A 268 -7.19 -22.58 0.49
C GLN A 268 -8.34 -23.54 0.17
N TRP A 269 -8.65 -23.73 -1.11
CA TRP A 269 -9.67 -24.68 -1.53
C TRP A 269 -9.28 -26.13 -1.19
N ASN A 270 -8.03 -26.51 -1.42
CA ASN A 270 -7.52 -27.82 -1.07
C ASN A 270 -7.56 -28.09 0.45
N ILE A 271 -7.21 -27.06 1.26
CA ILE A 271 -7.32 -27.14 2.71
C ILE A 271 -8.78 -27.40 3.12
N LEU A 272 -9.73 -26.68 2.54
CA LEU A 272 -11.16 -26.86 2.82
C LEU A 272 -11.67 -28.26 2.44
N GLN A 273 -11.27 -28.77 1.27
CA GLN A 273 -11.63 -30.12 0.84
C GLN A 273 -11.06 -31.18 1.78
N ASN A 274 -9.80 -31.07 2.17
CA ASN A 274 -9.15 -31.99 3.11
C ASN A 274 -9.85 -31.96 4.48
N LEU A 275 -10.22 -30.79 4.99
CA LEU A 275 -10.96 -30.66 6.24
C LEU A 275 -12.34 -31.31 6.14
N GLN A 276 -13.06 -31.13 5.05
CA GLN A 276 -14.35 -31.73 4.80
C GLN A 276 -14.25 -33.28 4.77
N GLN A 277 -13.25 -33.81 4.07
CA GLN A 277 -12.98 -35.25 4.01
C GLN A 277 -12.67 -35.81 5.40
N ASN A 278 -11.76 -35.17 6.15
CA ASN A 278 -11.39 -35.60 7.49
C ASN A 278 -12.58 -35.61 8.46
N ILE A 279 -13.46 -34.62 8.38
CA ILE A 279 -14.71 -34.57 9.16
C ILE A 279 -15.59 -35.77 8.79
N SER A 280 -15.78 -36.02 7.51
CA SER A 280 -16.60 -37.15 7.03
C SER A 280 -16.07 -38.51 7.49
N GLU A 281 -14.76 -38.73 7.31
CA GLU A 281 -14.11 -39.98 7.75
C GLU A 281 -14.18 -40.20 9.26
N ASN A 282 -13.92 -39.15 10.05
CA ASN A 282 -14.02 -39.21 11.49
C ASN A 282 -15.44 -39.51 11.98
N MET A 283 -16.44 -38.92 11.30
CA MET A 283 -17.84 -39.18 11.60
C MET A 283 -18.23 -40.64 11.28
N GLN A 284 -17.80 -41.16 10.12
CA GLN A 284 -18.02 -42.56 9.74
C GLN A 284 -17.36 -43.54 10.71
N LYS A 285 -16.10 -43.28 11.11
CA LYS A 285 -15.39 -44.09 12.11
C LYS A 285 -16.15 -44.11 13.44
N ARG A 286 -16.64 -42.97 13.87
CA ARG A 286 -17.38 -42.86 15.14
C ARG A 286 -18.73 -43.60 15.09
N LEU A 287 -19.43 -43.45 13.99
CA LEU A 287 -20.69 -44.22 13.77
C LEU A 287 -20.43 -45.74 13.78
N LYS A 288 -19.37 -46.21 13.09
CA LYS A 288 -19.00 -47.62 13.06
C LYS A 288 -18.66 -48.17 14.45
N LEU A 289 -17.95 -47.38 15.26
CA LEU A 289 -17.69 -47.77 16.66
C LEU A 289 -18.97 -47.92 17.46
N CYS A 290 -19.87 -46.95 17.37
CA CYS A 290 -21.17 -47.00 18.05
C CYS A 290 -22.02 -48.22 17.60
N TYR A 291 -22.03 -48.51 16.31
CA TYR A 291 -22.72 -49.70 15.79
C TYR A 291 -22.12 -51.00 16.32
N ASN A 292 -20.79 -51.12 16.33
CA ASN A 292 -20.11 -52.29 16.89
C ASN A 292 -20.40 -52.48 18.39
N GLU A 293 -20.40 -51.40 19.15
CA GLU A 293 -20.76 -51.48 20.57
C GLU A 293 -22.22 -51.91 20.76
N LEU A 294 -23.13 -51.39 19.97
CA LEU A 294 -24.55 -51.76 20.00
C LEU A 294 -24.76 -53.24 19.64
N GLU A 295 -24.04 -53.75 18.64
CA GLU A 295 -24.04 -55.17 18.27
C GLU A 295 -23.51 -56.07 19.39
N GLN A 296 -22.41 -55.67 20.04
CA GLN A 296 -21.90 -56.37 21.22
C GLN A 296 -22.88 -56.45 22.35
N TYR A 297 -23.60 -55.35 22.63
CA TYR A 297 -24.65 -55.34 23.67
C TYR A 297 -25.83 -56.19 23.27
N ASN A 298 -26.26 -56.21 22.05
CA ASN A 298 -27.30 -57.14 21.56
C ASN A 298 -26.92 -58.60 21.74
N LEU A 299 -25.72 -58.98 21.32
CA LEU A 299 -25.20 -60.34 21.47
C LEU A 299 -25.07 -60.75 22.94
N ALA A 300 -24.68 -59.80 23.80
CA ALA A 300 -24.61 -60.07 25.25
C ALA A 300 -26.00 -60.26 25.90
N LEU A 301 -27.03 -59.56 25.39
CA LEU A 301 -28.43 -59.74 25.81
C LEU A 301 -29.04 -61.06 25.33
N GLU A 302 -28.78 -61.47 24.09
CA GLU A 302 -29.22 -62.79 23.57
C GLU A 302 -28.65 -63.98 24.30
N ARG A 303 -27.43 -63.87 24.85
CA ARG A 303 -26.77 -64.93 25.62
C ARG A 303 -27.29 -65.16 27.06
N LYS A 304 -28.16 -64.28 27.55
CA LYS A 304 -28.73 -64.35 28.90
C LYS A 304 -30.21 -64.78 28.87
N PRO A 305 -30.56 -66.03 29.22
CA PRO A 305 -31.93 -66.51 29.22
C PRO A 305 -32.68 -66.04 30.45
N ALA A 306 -33.16 -64.81 30.42
CA ALA A 306 -33.96 -64.31 31.55
C ALA A 306 -34.98 -63.27 31.05
N HIS A 307 -36.01 -63.73 30.38
CA HIS A 307 -37.06 -62.93 29.75
C HIS A 307 -37.88 -62.09 30.72
N HIS A 308 -37.84 -62.34 32.03
CA HIS A 308 -38.66 -61.60 33.00
C HIS A 308 -37.94 -60.57 33.87
N ILE A 309 -36.62 -60.66 33.96
CA ILE A 309 -35.86 -59.72 34.82
C ILE A 309 -35.47 -58.46 34.00
N TRP A 310 -35.41 -58.59 32.70
CA TRP A 310 -34.76 -57.62 31.83
C TRP A 310 -35.73 -56.73 31.04
N LYS A 311 -37.04 -56.89 31.19
CA LYS A 311 -38.00 -56.11 30.40
C LYS A 311 -37.83 -54.60 30.64
N ARG A 312 -37.62 -54.23 31.89
CA ARG A 312 -37.42 -52.80 32.27
C ARG A 312 -36.11 -52.24 31.73
N ASP A 313 -35.04 -53.01 31.74
CA ASP A 313 -33.71 -52.59 31.24
C ASP A 313 -33.70 -52.60 29.72
N PHE A 314 -34.45 -53.48 29.05
CA PHE A 314 -34.65 -53.48 27.62
C PHE A 314 -35.40 -52.22 27.15
N ASP A 315 -36.49 -51.86 27.83
CA ASP A 315 -37.23 -50.64 27.52
C ASP A 315 -36.35 -49.37 27.69
N GLN A 316 -35.47 -49.36 28.69
CA GLN A 316 -34.50 -48.27 28.89
C GLN A 316 -33.45 -48.23 27.80
N LEU A 317 -32.97 -49.37 27.31
CA LEU A 317 -31.99 -49.48 26.23
C LEU A 317 -32.57 -49.02 24.89
N GLU A 318 -33.84 -49.40 24.63
CA GLU A 318 -34.56 -48.94 23.44
C GLU A 318 -34.77 -47.42 23.45
N GLN A 319 -35.16 -46.86 24.62
CA GLN A 319 -35.24 -45.40 24.76
C GLN A 319 -33.88 -44.71 24.61
N ALA A 320 -32.80 -45.29 25.18
CA ALA A 320 -31.45 -44.76 25.00
C ALA A 320 -30.99 -44.83 23.55
N GLY A 321 -31.30 -45.92 22.83
CA GLY A 321 -31.00 -46.07 21.40
C GLY A 321 -31.75 -45.03 20.54
N GLN A 322 -33.05 -44.85 20.80
CA GLN A 322 -33.85 -43.81 20.13
C GLN A 322 -33.32 -42.39 20.40
N THR A 323 -32.98 -42.13 21.66
CA THR A 323 -32.39 -40.84 22.07
C THR A 323 -31.07 -40.60 21.40
N LEU A 324 -30.20 -41.60 21.32
CA LEU A 324 -28.90 -41.52 20.61
C LEU A 324 -29.11 -41.26 19.13
N GLN A 325 -30.06 -41.94 18.51
CA GLN A 325 -30.38 -41.75 17.08
C GLN A 325 -30.89 -40.35 16.80
N ILE A 326 -31.75 -39.82 17.67
CA ILE A 326 -32.23 -38.44 17.59
C ILE A 326 -31.10 -37.44 17.78
N GLN A 327 -30.19 -37.68 18.75
CA GLN A 327 -29.05 -36.80 18.98
C GLN A 327 -28.06 -36.83 17.81
N ILE A 328 -27.79 -37.99 17.21
CA ILE A 328 -26.94 -38.11 16.04
C ILE A 328 -27.58 -37.34 14.88
N GLN A 329 -28.88 -37.55 14.62
CA GLN A 329 -29.59 -36.80 13.57
C GLN A 329 -29.53 -35.28 13.78
N ARG A 330 -29.77 -34.83 15.01
CA ARG A 330 -29.66 -33.39 15.34
C ARG A 330 -28.27 -32.84 15.12
N ARG A 331 -27.22 -33.60 15.54
CA ARG A 331 -25.83 -33.20 15.30
C ARG A 331 -25.50 -33.14 13.82
N MET A 332 -25.93 -34.12 13.02
CA MET A 332 -25.75 -34.10 11.57
C MET A 332 -26.48 -32.94 10.92
N GLN A 333 -27.74 -32.69 11.34
CA GLN A 333 -28.50 -31.54 10.85
C GLN A 333 -27.81 -30.19 11.20
N ALA A 334 -27.34 -30.07 12.45
CA ALA A 334 -26.63 -28.87 12.87
C ALA A 334 -25.32 -28.65 12.08
N ALA A 335 -24.56 -29.72 11.86
CA ALA A 335 -23.35 -29.67 11.05
C ALA A 335 -23.65 -29.33 9.57
N ASN A 336 -24.71 -29.91 9.01
CA ASN A 336 -25.16 -29.54 7.66
C ASN A 336 -25.64 -28.09 7.56
N MET A 337 -26.41 -27.61 8.55
CA MET A 337 -26.82 -26.19 8.58
C MET A 337 -25.62 -25.24 8.71
N GLN A 338 -24.61 -25.60 9.50
CA GLN A 338 -23.37 -24.82 9.56
C GLN A 338 -22.65 -24.81 8.23
N LEU A 339 -22.59 -25.95 7.54
CA LEU A 339 -22.01 -26.07 6.20
C LEU A 339 -22.78 -25.23 5.16
N GLU A 340 -24.12 -25.33 5.19
CA GLU A 340 -24.99 -24.52 4.32
C GLU A 340 -24.87 -23.04 4.61
N HIS A 341 -24.79 -22.65 5.90
CA HIS A 341 -24.59 -21.27 6.29
C HIS A 341 -23.21 -20.74 5.83
N ALA A 342 -22.16 -21.54 5.99
CA ALA A 342 -20.82 -21.21 5.51
C ALA A 342 -20.80 -21.11 3.99
N ALA A 343 -21.45 -22.04 3.30
CA ALA A 343 -21.61 -22.00 1.84
C ALA A 343 -22.44 -20.80 1.37
N ALA A 344 -23.51 -20.45 2.11
CA ALA A 344 -24.35 -19.29 1.83
C ALA A 344 -23.60 -17.97 2.07
N LEU A 345 -22.79 -17.89 3.14
CA LEU A 345 -21.89 -16.75 3.42
C LEU A 345 -20.87 -16.59 2.30
N THR A 346 -20.23 -17.67 1.88
CA THR A 346 -19.28 -17.66 0.77
C THR A 346 -19.95 -17.26 -0.55
N ALA A 347 -21.17 -17.76 -0.76
CA ALA A 347 -21.95 -17.40 -1.93
C ALA A 347 -22.53 -15.97 -1.88
N SER A 348 -22.82 -15.42 -0.70
CA SER A 348 -23.29 -14.04 -0.55
C SER A 348 -22.19 -13.01 -0.80
N LEU A 349 -20.94 -13.41 -0.58
CA LEU A 349 -19.75 -12.59 -0.88
C LEU A 349 -19.41 -12.61 -2.39
N SER A 350 -20.10 -13.43 -3.19
CA SER A 350 -19.86 -13.48 -4.63
C SER A 350 -20.50 -12.27 -5.35
N PRO A 351 -19.71 -11.43 -5.99
CA PRO A 351 -20.23 -10.28 -6.76
C PRO A 351 -21.25 -10.68 -7.84
N TYR A 352 -21.14 -11.90 -8.36
CA TYR A 352 -22.04 -12.42 -9.40
C TYR A 352 -23.47 -12.64 -8.90
N ARG A 353 -23.68 -12.96 -7.62
CA ARG A 353 -25.03 -13.10 -7.05
C ARG A 353 -25.73 -11.77 -6.85
N VAL A 354 -25.00 -10.73 -6.56
CA VAL A 354 -25.56 -9.38 -6.49
C VAL A 354 -26.06 -8.97 -7.88
N LEU A 355 -25.28 -9.26 -8.90
CA LEU A 355 -25.68 -9.02 -10.30
C LEU A 355 -26.86 -9.90 -10.73
N ALA A 356 -26.96 -11.14 -10.27
CA ALA A 356 -28.07 -12.06 -10.57
C ALA A 356 -29.40 -11.65 -9.91
N ARG A 357 -29.37 -10.86 -8.85
CA ARG A 357 -30.58 -10.30 -8.19
C ARG A 357 -31.17 -9.08 -8.92
N GLY A 358 -30.62 -8.74 -10.09
CA GLY A 358 -31.08 -7.61 -10.88
C GLY A 358 -30.30 -6.32 -10.65
N TYR A 359 -29.31 -6.34 -9.78
CA TYR A 359 -28.39 -5.21 -9.63
C TYR A 359 -27.47 -5.14 -10.85
N ALA A 360 -27.11 -3.94 -11.19
CA ALA A 360 -26.18 -3.69 -12.27
C ALA A 360 -24.98 -2.90 -11.74
N MET A 361 -23.81 -3.23 -12.25
CA MET A 361 -22.56 -2.56 -11.94
C MET A 361 -22.31 -1.49 -12.98
N ILE A 362 -22.01 -0.29 -12.54
CA ILE A 362 -21.61 0.80 -13.42
C ILE A 362 -20.11 0.67 -13.68
N THR A 363 -19.74 0.67 -14.95
CA THR A 363 -18.35 0.53 -15.37
C THR A 363 -17.99 1.58 -16.42
N THR A 364 -16.72 1.93 -16.46
CA THR A 364 -16.15 2.74 -17.55
C THR A 364 -16.04 1.93 -18.84
N GLY A 365 -15.73 2.58 -19.94
CA GLY A 365 -15.47 1.91 -21.23
C GLY A 365 -14.39 0.83 -21.19
N ARG A 366 -13.45 0.95 -20.24
CA ARG A 366 -12.35 0.01 -19.99
C ARG A 366 -12.69 -1.08 -18.97
N GLY A 367 -13.92 -1.15 -18.49
CA GLY A 367 -14.36 -2.20 -17.57
C GLY A 367 -14.05 -1.97 -16.09
N GLN A 368 -13.55 -0.80 -15.72
CA GLN A 368 -13.35 -0.44 -14.31
C GLN A 368 -14.68 -0.06 -13.68
N ILE A 369 -14.89 -0.48 -12.43
CA ILE A 369 -16.09 -0.12 -11.65
C ILE A 369 -16.03 1.38 -11.39
N LEU A 370 -17.12 2.07 -11.72
CA LEU A 370 -17.31 3.47 -11.45
C LEU A 370 -18.27 3.57 -10.26
N PRO A 371 -17.84 4.08 -9.11
CA PRO A 371 -18.73 4.36 -7.99
C PRO A 371 -19.82 5.36 -8.39
N ALA A 372 -21.02 5.21 -7.83
CA ALA A 372 -22.15 6.05 -8.20
C ALA A 372 -21.95 7.53 -7.85
N ASP A 373 -21.15 7.82 -6.83
CA ASP A 373 -20.74 9.16 -6.40
C ASP A 373 -19.78 9.87 -7.37
N GLN A 374 -19.23 9.15 -8.35
CA GLN A 374 -18.32 9.69 -9.38
C GLN A 374 -19.00 9.80 -10.76
N LEU A 375 -20.31 9.71 -10.78
CA LEU A 375 -21.09 9.93 -12.00
C LEU A 375 -21.14 11.43 -12.32
N GLU A 376 -20.82 11.77 -13.54
CA GLU A 376 -20.91 13.14 -14.05
C GLU A 376 -21.85 13.18 -15.24
N PRO A 377 -22.66 14.25 -15.38
CA PRO A 377 -23.52 14.43 -16.55
C PRO A 377 -22.71 14.38 -17.85
N ASP A 378 -23.34 13.92 -18.91
CA ASP A 378 -22.79 13.82 -20.26
C ASP A 378 -21.71 12.74 -20.44
N LYS A 379 -21.28 12.03 -19.38
CA LYS A 379 -20.34 10.91 -19.52
C LYS A 379 -21.01 9.63 -20.02
N THR A 380 -20.28 8.92 -20.85
CA THR A 380 -20.67 7.59 -21.29
C THR A 380 -20.22 6.54 -20.27
N ILE A 381 -21.16 5.84 -19.69
CA ILE A 381 -20.96 4.74 -18.76
C ILE A 381 -21.45 3.42 -19.37
N TYR A 382 -21.05 2.32 -18.79
CA TYR A 382 -21.53 1.00 -19.14
C TYR A 382 -22.18 0.36 -17.91
N ILE A 383 -23.43 -0.01 -18.06
CA ILE A 383 -24.17 -0.77 -17.05
C ILE A 383 -23.99 -2.26 -17.39
N ARG A 384 -23.42 -3.01 -16.47
CA ARG A 384 -23.22 -4.45 -16.62
C ARG A 384 -24.09 -5.20 -15.61
N SER A 385 -25.01 -6.02 -16.12
CA SER A 385 -25.72 -7.04 -15.36
C SER A 385 -25.00 -8.39 -15.45
N ALA A 386 -25.56 -9.43 -14.87
CA ALA A 386 -25.00 -10.78 -14.92
C ALA A 386 -24.76 -11.29 -16.35
N SER A 387 -25.64 -10.93 -17.30
CA SER A 387 -25.66 -11.49 -18.67
C SER A 387 -25.60 -10.42 -19.77
N ARG A 388 -25.73 -9.15 -19.46
CA ARG A 388 -25.82 -8.08 -20.47
C ARG A 388 -24.99 -6.88 -20.09
N ARG A 389 -24.53 -6.17 -21.09
CA ARG A 389 -23.85 -4.89 -20.96
C ARG A 389 -24.55 -3.86 -21.85
N ALA A 390 -24.95 -2.75 -21.26
CA ALA A 390 -25.53 -1.64 -22.00
C ALA A 390 -24.61 -0.43 -21.94
N LYS A 391 -24.53 0.31 -23.03
CA LYS A 391 -23.82 1.60 -23.07
C LYS A 391 -24.89 2.67 -22.81
N CYS A 392 -24.68 3.48 -21.79
CA CYS A 392 -25.62 4.54 -21.40
C CYS A 392 -24.86 5.88 -21.35
N ARG A 393 -25.58 6.96 -21.54
CA ARG A 393 -25.08 8.32 -21.31
C ARG A 393 -25.78 8.84 -20.06
N VAL A 394 -25.07 9.46 -19.19
CA VAL A 394 -25.62 10.06 -17.97
C VAL A 394 -26.28 11.38 -18.39
N GLU A 395 -27.61 11.50 -18.28
CA GLU A 395 -28.32 12.73 -18.63
C GLU A 395 -28.29 13.73 -17.48
N ALA A 396 -28.49 13.26 -16.25
CA ALA A 396 -28.44 14.07 -15.06
C ALA A 396 -27.97 13.23 -13.86
N VAL A 397 -27.38 13.86 -12.87
CA VAL A 397 -27.03 13.27 -11.57
C VAL A 397 -27.70 14.11 -10.51
N GLU A 398 -28.52 13.50 -9.68
CA GLU A 398 -29.16 14.13 -8.53
C GLU A 398 -28.63 13.51 -7.26
N GLU A 399 -28.27 14.33 -6.28
CA GLU A 399 -27.96 13.84 -4.94
C GLU A 399 -29.25 13.49 -4.22
N ILE A 400 -29.35 12.25 -3.75
CA ILE A 400 -30.50 11.80 -2.95
C ILE A 400 -30.13 12.00 -1.49
N ASP A 401 -30.84 12.89 -0.83
CA ASP A 401 -30.73 13.09 0.62
C ASP A 401 -31.30 11.86 1.36
N GLU A 402 -30.60 11.32 2.34
CA GLU A 402 -30.98 10.10 3.10
C GLU A 402 -32.33 10.19 3.82
N SER A 403 -32.95 11.38 3.81
CA SER A 403 -34.26 11.60 4.44
C SER A 403 -35.46 11.05 3.64
N THR A 404 -35.29 10.52 2.44
CA THR A 404 -36.40 10.07 1.54
C THR A 404 -36.47 8.55 1.35
N GLN A 405 -35.68 7.74 2.03
CA GLN A 405 -35.81 6.28 2.02
C GLN A 405 -36.86 5.79 3.06
N LYS A 406 -38.13 6.03 2.77
CA LYS A 406 -39.24 5.21 3.27
C LYS A 406 -40.03 4.75 2.06
N LEU A 407 -39.70 3.59 1.56
CA LEU A 407 -40.60 2.72 0.80
C LEU A 407 -40.08 1.28 0.93
#